data_fa886406659f301e96cb89a748f8dc39
#
_entry.id   fa886406659f301e96cb89a748f8dc39
#
_cell.length_a   1.000
_cell.length_b   1.000
_cell.length_c   1.000
_cell.angle_alpha   90.00
_cell.angle_beta   90.00
_cell.angle_gamma   90.00
#
_symmetry.space_group_name_H-M   'P 1'
#
loop_
_entity.id
_entity.type
_entity.pdbx_description
1 polymer ?
#
loop_
_entity_poly.entity_id
_entity_poly.type
_entity_poly.pdbx_seq_one_letter_code
_entity_poly.pdbx_strand_id
1 'polypeptide(L)'
;EGVAPYYHRTQCVEDQEAVIDAIEAGQIDDAIVKLAVYAIGPVGVLAEATLAHFADTHQYAISGANWADLQIRGVDKGSAVRDLQRFLGVDRSQTAVFGDAGNDLSMMSEGDLSFAMANASQDVIEAARFIAPSNNEAGVAQVLRALLG
;
A
#
# COMPACT_ATOMS: atom_id res chain seq x y z
N GLU A 1 10.24 -17.97 -4.86
CA GLU A 1 9.77 -18.17 -6.26
C GLU A 1 8.57 -17.27 -6.63
N GLY A 2 7.67 -16.91 -5.69
CA GLY A 2 6.48 -16.10 -5.96
C GLY A 2 6.71 -14.59 -6.09
N VAL A 3 7.88 -14.10 -5.68
CA VAL A 3 8.19 -12.65 -5.63
C VAL A 3 8.92 -12.16 -6.88
N ALA A 4 9.74 -13.00 -7.48
CA ALA A 4 10.60 -12.64 -8.61
C ALA A 4 9.88 -12.00 -9.82
N PRO A 5 8.63 -12.38 -10.19
CA PRO A 5 7.91 -11.74 -11.28
C PRO A 5 7.54 -10.27 -11.05
N TYR A 6 7.50 -9.83 -9.78
CA TYR A 6 7.02 -8.49 -9.41
C TYR A 6 8.15 -7.47 -9.22
N TYR A 7 9.41 -7.93 -9.06
CA TYR A 7 10.51 -7.05 -8.70
C TYR A 7 11.72 -7.26 -9.62
N HIS A 8 12.13 -6.20 -10.30
CA HIS A 8 13.31 -6.22 -11.18
C HIS A 8 14.65 -6.12 -10.41
N ARG A 9 14.59 -5.75 -9.13
CA ARG A 9 15.75 -5.65 -8.24
C ARG A 9 15.41 -6.30 -6.91
N THR A 10 15.66 -7.60 -6.83
CA THR A 10 15.50 -8.39 -5.61
C THR A 10 16.85 -8.99 -5.26
N GLN A 11 17.25 -8.83 -4.02
CA GLN A 11 18.36 -9.57 -3.44
C GLN A 11 17.78 -10.61 -2.49
N CYS A 12 17.99 -11.89 -2.80
CA CYS A 12 17.70 -12.95 -1.85
C CYS A 12 18.83 -13.01 -0.84
N VAL A 13 18.48 -13.02 0.45
CA VAL A 13 19.42 -13.21 1.55
C VAL A 13 19.11 -14.55 2.22
N GLU A 14 20.14 -15.31 2.56
CA GLU A 14 19.98 -16.59 3.25
C GLU A 14 19.76 -16.40 4.75
N ASP A 15 20.33 -15.32 5.31
CA ASP A 15 20.21 -14.95 6.71
C ASP A 15 19.65 -13.54 6.87
N GLN A 16 18.38 -13.44 7.20
CA GLN A 16 17.70 -12.18 7.40
C GLN A 16 18.12 -11.48 8.70
N GLU A 17 18.46 -12.24 9.75
CA GLU A 17 18.93 -11.68 11.02
C GLU A 17 20.25 -10.96 10.83
N ALA A 18 21.19 -11.53 10.08
CA ALA A 18 22.46 -10.89 9.78
C ALA A 18 22.31 -9.57 9.01
N VAL A 19 21.29 -9.43 8.16
CA VAL A 19 20.99 -8.16 7.45
C VAL A 19 20.44 -7.11 8.43
N ILE A 20 19.54 -7.51 9.32
CA ILE A 20 18.96 -6.62 10.34
C ILE A 20 20.07 -6.15 11.28
N ASP A 21 20.89 -7.06 11.78
CA ASP A 21 22.03 -6.75 12.65
C ASP A 21 23.01 -5.77 11.98
N ALA A 22 23.27 -5.93 10.68
CA ALA A 22 24.16 -5.05 9.92
C ALA A 22 23.56 -3.64 9.75
N ILE A 23 22.24 -3.51 9.61
CA ILE A 23 21.53 -2.22 9.58
C ILE A 23 21.61 -1.56 10.96
N GLU A 24 21.29 -2.30 12.03
CA GLU A 24 21.33 -1.78 13.41
C GLU A 24 22.74 -1.38 13.86
N ALA A 25 23.75 -2.10 13.40
CA ALA A 25 25.15 -1.78 13.62
C ALA A 25 25.70 -0.61 12.77
N GLY A 26 24.88 -0.04 11.87
CA GLY A 26 25.28 1.03 10.95
C GLY A 26 26.28 0.60 9.89
N GLN A 27 26.38 -0.69 9.63
CA GLN A 27 27.24 -1.25 8.56
C GLN A 27 26.56 -1.16 7.19
N ILE A 28 25.24 -1.12 7.18
CA ILE A 28 24.39 -0.84 6.02
C ILE A 28 23.67 0.47 6.30
N ASP A 29 23.94 1.48 5.46
CA ASP A 29 23.25 2.79 5.54
C ASP A 29 21.89 2.69 4.84
N ASP A 30 20.97 1.99 5.49
CA ASP A 30 19.62 1.77 5.01
C ASP A 30 18.65 1.68 6.21
N ALA A 31 17.35 1.73 5.92
CA ALA A 31 16.30 1.61 6.93
C ALA A 31 15.17 0.71 6.44
N ILE A 32 14.66 -0.14 7.33
CA ILE A 32 13.47 -0.94 7.03
C ILE A 32 12.25 -0.03 7.11
N VAL A 33 11.67 0.30 5.95
CA VAL A 33 10.48 1.16 5.85
C VAL A 33 9.18 0.36 5.89
N LYS A 34 9.21 -0.90 5.45
CA LYS A 34 8.06 -1.80 5.41
C LYS A 34 8.49 -3.25 5.38
N LEU A 35 7.78 -4.09 6.10
CA LEU A 35 7.88 -5.54 6.01
C LEU A 35 6.65 -6.08 5.26
N ALA A 36 6.86 -6.74 4.12
CA ALA A 36 5.79 -7.41 3.39
C ALA A 36 5.84 -8.92 3.65
N VAL A 37 4.73 -9.47 4.11
CA VAL A 37 4.58 -10.90 4.44
C VAL A 37 3.72 -11.56 3.37
N TYR A 38 4.25 -12.61 2.76
CA TYR A 38 3.52 -13.48 1.83
C TYR A 38 3.12 -14.78 2.52
N ALA A 39 1.85 -15.16 2.42
CA ALA A 39 1.33 -16.42 2.93
C ALA A 39 0.88 -17.34 1.81
N ILE A 40 1.10 -18.64 1.96
CA ILE A 40 0.48 -19.66 1.11
C ILE A 40 -0.96 -19.84 1.62
N GLY A 41 -1.91 -19.15 0.99
CA GLY A 41 -3.31 -19.10 1.40
C GLY A 41 -3.72 -17.71 1.92
N PRO A 42 -4.98 -17.54 2.37
CA PRO A 42 -5.48 -16.25 2.84
C PRO A 42 -4.65 -15.72 4.00
N VAL A 43 -4.04 -14.55 3.83
CA VAL A 43 -3.11 -13.98 4.80
C VAL A 43 -3.77 -13.42 6.06
N GLY A 44 -5.09 -13.12 6.02
CA GLY A 44 -5.77 -12.43 7.11
C GLY A 44 -5.64 -13.10 8.49
N VAL A 45 -5.85 -14.41 8.57
CA VAL A 45 -5.71 -15.18 9.84
C VAL A 45 -4.26 -15.19 10.33
N LEU A 46 -3.30 -15.35 9.41
CA LEU A 46 -1.88 -15.32 9.75
C LEU A 46 -1.47 -13.91 10.23
N ALA A 47 -1.89 -12.88 9.53
CA ALA A 47 -1.61 -11.49 9.89
C ALA A 47 -2.15 -11.16 11.28
N GLU A 48 -3.40 -11.50 11.58
CA GLU A 48 -3.98 -11.33 12.91
C GLU A 48 -3.19 -12.07 13.99
N ALA A 49 -2.85 -13.33 13.75
CA ALA A 49 -2.15 -14.16 14.73
C ALA A 49 -0.70 -13.72 15.00
N THR A 50 -0.02 -13.13 14.01
CA THR A 50 1.42 -12.84 14.09
C THR A 50 1.72 -11.35 14.16
N LEU A 51 1.08 -10.51 13.32
CA LEU A 51 1.39 -9.09 13.21
C LEU A 51 0.68 -8.24 14.26
N ALA A 52 -0.43 -8.72 14.85
CA ALA A 52 -1.13 -8.00 15.90
C ALA A 52 -0.28 -7.79 17.17
N HIS A 53 0.76 -8.60 17.39
CA HIS A 53 1.69 -8.40 18.50
C HIS A 53 2.47 -7.07 18.42
N PHE A 54 2.60 -6.49 17.23
CA PHE A 54 3.29 -5.22 17.01
C PHE A 54 2.35 -4.01 17.05
N ALA A 55 1.07 -4.20 17.42
CA ALA A 55 0.03 -3.17 17.33
C ALA A 55 0.30 -1.89 18.14
N ASP A 56 1.17 -1.92 19.15
CA ASP A 56 1.52 -0.73 19.92
C ASP A 56 2.35 0.29 19.12
N THR A 57 3.23 -0.18 18.26
CA THR A 57 4.19 0.64 17.49
C THR A 57 3.95 0.60 15.99
N HIS A 58 3.33 -0.45 15.49
CA HIS A 58 3.12 -0.70 14.06
C HIS A 58 1.64 -0.88 13.74
N GLN A 59 1.33 -0.81 12.47
CA GLN A 59 0.04 -1.19 11.90
C GLN A 59 0.29 -2.15 10.75
N TYR A 60 -0.66 -3.07 10.51
CA TYR A 60 -0.62 -3.90 9.32
C TYR A 60 -1.84 -3.67 8.45
N ALA A 61 -1.69 -3.88 7.16
CA ALA A 61 -2.77 -3.80 6.19
C ALA A 61 -2.71 -5.01 5.23
N ILE A 62 -3.87 -5.54 4.89
CA ILE A 62 -3.98 -6.56 3.84
C ILE A 62 -3.84 -5.85 2.49
N SER A 63 -2.79 -6.18 1.76
CA SER A 63 -2.46 -5.58 0.46
C SER A 63 -2.77 -6.51 -0.72
N GLY A 64 -3.32 -7.68 -0.44
CA GLY A 64 -3.77 -8.67 -1.43
C GLY A 64 -4.20 -9.96 -0.75
N ALA A 65 -4.72 -10.92 -1.52
CA ALA A 65 -5.24 -12.19 -0.96
C ALA A 65 -4.20 -12.94 -0.10
N ASN A 66 -2.93 -12.83 -0.47
CA ASN A 66 -1.80 -13.54 0.14
C ASN A 66 -0.77 -12.61 0.78
N TRP A 67 -0.99 -11.29 0.77
CA TRP A 67 -0.03 -10.30 1.21
C TRP A 67 -0.54 -9.46 2.37
N ALA A 68 0.30 -9.25 3.37
CA ALA A 68 0.11 -8.28 4.44
C ALA A 68 1.37 -7.42 4.59
N ASP A 69 1.18 -6.13 4.75
CA ASP A 69 2.23 -5.15 4.95
C ASP A 69 2.23 -4.71 6.42
N LEU A 70 3.38 -4.79 7.09
CA LEU A 70 3.61 -4.22 8.42
C LEU A 70 4.46 -2.95 8.26
N GLN A 71 4.03 -1.86 8.86
CA GLN A 71 4.70 -0.56 8.79
C GLN A 71 4.49 0.23 10.09
N ILE A 72 5.30 1.25 10.31
CA ILE A 72 5.17 2.13 11.48
C ILE A 72 3.77 2.74 11.50
N ARG A 73 3.16 2.81 12.69
CA ARG A 73 1.82 3.37 12.88
C ARG A 73 1.75 4.82 12.39
N GLY A 74 0.70 5.14 11.64
CA GLY A 74 0.48 6.47 11.05
C GLY A 74 1.22 6.70 9.74
N VAL A 75 2.03 5.74 9.28
CA VAL A 75 2.65 5.74 7.95
C VAL A 75 1.82 4.84 7.04
N ASP A 76 1.02 5.43 6.18
CA ASP A 76 0.15 4.76 5.23
C ASP A 76 0.00 5.57 3.94
N LYS A 77 -0.75 5.06 2.96
CA LYS A 77 -0.94 5.75 1.68
C LYS A 77 -1.65 7.10 1.85
N GLY A 78 -2.57 7.22 2.79
CA GLY A 78 -3.26 8.48 3.07
C GLY A 78 -2.31 9.54 3.66
N SER A 79 -1.48 9.16 4.63
CA SER A 79 -0.48 10.08 5.18
C SER A 79 0.52 10.52 4.10
N ALA A 80 0.93 9.62 3.22
CA ALA A 80 1.83 9.94 2.10
C ALA A 80 1.18 10.92 1.10
N VAL A 81 -0.12 10.76 0.79
CA VAL A 81 -0.85 11.71 -0.05
C VAL A 81 -0.93 13.08 0.61
N ARG A 82 -1.24 13.17 1.91
CA ARG A 82 -1.24 14.45 2.65
C ARG A 82 0.12 15.13 2.65
N ASP A 83 1.20 14.38 2.81
CA ASP A 83 2.56 14.92 2.78
C ASP A 83 2.91 15.44 1.39
N LEU A 84 2.51 14.70 0.34
CA LEU A 84 2.70 15.12 -1.05
C LEU A 84 1.88 16.38 -1.38
N GLN A 85 0.64 16.47 -0.92
CA GLN A 85 -0.20 17.66 -1.07
C GLN A 85 0.47 18.89 -0.43
N ARG A 86 0.97 18.76 0.80
CA ARG A 86 1.70 19.83 1.47
C ARG A 86 2.97 20.23 0.71
N PHE A 87 3.73 19.26 0.24
CA PHE A 87 4.95 19.51 -0.52
C PHE A 87 4.68 20.25 -1.85
N LEU A 88 3.62 19.86 -2.55
CA LEU A 88 3.24 20.45 -3.85
C LEU A 88 2.40 21.73 -3.70
N GLY A 89 1.92 22.07 -2.52
CA GLY A 89 1.03 23.22 -2.29
C GLY A 89 -0.35 23.04 -2.92
N VAL A 90 -0.84 21.79 -3.02
CA VAL A 90 -2.17 21.44 -3.53
C VAL A 90 -3.04 20.92 -2.39
N ASP A 91 -4.35 20.95 -2.61
CA ASP A 91 -5.33 20.43 -1.64
C ASP A 91 -6.13 19.24 -2.20
N ARG A 92 -7.09 18.76 -1.40
CA ARG A 92 -7.94 17.62 -1.77
C ARG A 92 -8.76 17.85 -3.04
N SER A 93 -9.19 19.09 -3.31
CA SER A 93 -9.98 19.42 -4.50
C SER A 93 -9.17 19.32 -5.81
N GLN A 94 -7.85 19.35 -5.70
CA GLN A 94 -6.89 19.25 -6.80
C GLN A 94 -6.24 17.85 -6.88
N THR A 95 -6.71 16.91 -6.06
CA THR A 95 -6.12 15.58 -5.93
C THR A 95 -7.09 14.50 -6.39
N ALA A 96 -6.63 13.64 -7.31
CA ALA A 96 -7.31 12.41 -7.68
C ALA A 96 -6.55 11.22 -7.11
N VAL A 97 -7.27 10.29 -6.48
CA VAL A 97 -6.73 9.05 -5.92
C VAL A 97 -7.45 7.84 -6.48
N PHE A 98 -6.72 6.74 -6.68
CA PHE A 98 -7.24 5.48 -7.21
C PHE A 98 -6.80 4.34 -6.31
N GLY A 99 -7.70 3.40 -6.01
CA GLY A 99 -7.40 2.27 -5.14
C GLY A 99 -8.22 1.04 -5.45
N ASP A 100 -7.72 -0.14 -5.03
CA ASP A 100 -8.39 -1.42 -5.23
C ASP A 100 -8.32 -2.36 -4.02
N ALA A 101 -7.44 -2.11 -3.04
CA ALA A 101 -7.20 -2.99 -1.90
C ALA A 101 -7.24 -2.25 -0.55
N GLY A 102 -7.31 -3.00 0.55
CA GLY A 102 -7.46 -2.44 1.90
C GLY A 102 -6.39 -1.43 2.32
N ASN A 103 -5.17 -1.54 1.79
CA ASN A 103 -4.10 -0.57 2.03
C ASN A 103 -4.30 0.77 1.32
N ASP A 104 -5.32 0.90 0.45
CA ASP A 104 -5.71 2.13 -0.23
C ASP A 104 -6.80 2.91 0.53
N LEU A 105 -7.47 2.30 1.50
CA LEU A 105 -8.59 2.91 2.22
C LEU A 105 -8.26 4.28 2.80
N SER A 106 -7.08 4.42 3.42
CA SER A 106 -6.67 5.68 4.05
C SER A 106 -6.52 6.82 3.04
N MET A 107 -6.18 6.54 1.77
CA MET A 107 -6.05 7.60 0.78
C MET A 107 -7.37 7.98 0.09
N MET A 108 -8.43 7.15 0.18
CA MET A 108 -9.74 7.48 -0.41
C MET A 108 -10.32 8.77 0.16
N SER A 109 -10.02 9.11 1.41
CA SER A 109 -10.44 10.35 2.05
C SER A 109 -9.56 11.57 1.70
N GLU A 110 -8.43 11.39 1.05
CA GLU A 110 -7.43 12.45 0.81
C GLU A 110 -7.58 13.14 -0.55
N GLY A 111 -8.48 12.68 -1.41
CA GLY A 111 -8.79 13.32 -2.68
C GLY A 111 -10.29 13.52 -2.85
N ASP A 112 -10.72 14.69 -3.33
CA ASP A 112 -12.13 14.91 -3.67
C ASP A 112 -12.52 14.12 -4.93
N LEU A 113 -11.57 13.73 -5.75
CA LEU A 113 -11.73 12.80 -6.86
C LEU A 113 -11.17 11.43 -6.46
N SER A 114 -11.87 10.71 -5.57
CA SER A 114 -11.50 9.34 -5.17
C SER A 114 -12.23 8.30 -6.00
N PHE A 115 -11.47 7.38 -6.59
CA PHE A 115 -11.95 6.34 -7.49
C PHE A 115 -11.57 4.96 -6.96
N ALA A 116 -12.58 4.11 -6.71
CA ALA A 116 -12.36 2.68 -6.58
C ALA A 116 -12.26 2.06 -7.97
N MET A 117 -11.31 1.14 -8.17
CA MET A 117 -11.31 0.33 -9.38
C MET A 117 -12.51 -0.62 -9.38
N ALA A 118 -13.08 -0.94 -10.54
CA ALA A 118 -14.24 -1.84 -10.62
C ALA A 118 -13.98 -3.25 -10.06
N ASN A 119 -12.72 -3.65 -9.97
CA ASN A 119 -12.29 -4.90 -9.33
C ASN A 119 -11.81 -4.72 -7.87
N ALA A 120 -12.08 -3.56 -7.26
CA ALA A 120 -11.67 -3.28 -5.89
C ALA A 120 -12.43 -4.12 -4.85
N SER A 121 -11.88 -4.23 -3.65
CA SER A 121 -12.57 -4.78 -2.49
C SER A 121 -13.78 -3.93 -2.11
N GLN A 122 -14.80 -4.55 -1.48
CA GLN A 122 -16.06 -3.90 -1.18
C GLN A 122 -15.89 -2.64 -0.30
N ASP A 123 -15.02 -2.69 0.67
CA ASP A 123 -14.70 -1.59 1.57
C ASP A 123 -14.07 -0.38 0.84
N VAL A 124 -13.24 -0.62 -0.17
CA VAL A 124 -12.68 0.46 -1.02
C VAL A 124 -13.78 1.05 -1.92
N ILE A 125 -14.68 0.22 -2.47
CA ILE A 125 -15.82 0.69 -3.25
C ILE A 125 -16.71 1.61 -2.42
N GLU A 126 -16.99 1.23 -1.17
CA GLU A 126 -17.82 2.02 -0.24
C GLU A 126 -17.15 3.32 0.22
N ALA A 127 -15.82 3.33 0.32
CA ALA A 127 -15.06 4.51 0.74
C ALA A 127 -14.84 5.54 -0.37
N ALA A 128 -14.84 5.12 -1.64
CA ALA A 128 -14.59 5.99 -2.78
C ALA A 128 -15.86 6.74 -3.23
N ARG A 129 -15.69 7.91 -3.83
CA ARG A 129 -16.81 8.70 -4.39
C ARG A 129 -17.24 8.23 -5.78
N PHE A 130 -16.33 7.61 -6.53
CA PHE A 130 -16.56 7.19 -7.91
C PHE A 130 -15.99 5.79 -8.13
N ILE A 131 -16.46 5.14 -9.20
CA ILE A 131 -15.92 3.86 -9.68
C ILE A 131 -15.25 4.09 -11.03
N ALA A 132 -13.99 3.70 -11.13
CA ALA A 132 -13.25 3.65 -12.40
C ALA A 132 -13.40 2.25 -13.04
N PRO A 133 -13.25 2.11 -14.36
CA PRO A 133 -13.11 0.79 -14.98
C PRO A 133 -11.98 -0.03 -14.32
N SER A 134 -12.01 -1.36 -14.50
CA SER A 134 -11.04 -2.24 -13.85
C SER A 134 -9.59 -1.94 -14.29
N ASN A 135 -8.63 -2.44 -13.52
CA ASN A 135 -7.22 -2.38 -13.88
C ASN A 135 -6.92 -3.12 -15.21
N ASN A 136 -7.67 -4.19 -15.51
CA ASN A 136 -7.55 -4.93 -16.77
C ASN A 136 -8.02 -4.12 -17.98
N GLU A 137 -8.80 -3.09 -17.77
CA GLU A 137 -9.33 -2.19 -18.80
C GLU A 137 -8.57 -0.86 -18.85
N ALA A 138 -7.42 -0.75 -18.16
CA ALA A 138 -6.66 0.48 -18.01
C ALA A 138 -7.49 1.64 -17.42
N GLY A 139 -8.32 1.36 -16.41
CA GLY A 139 -9.32 2.27 -15.84
C GLY A 139 -8.75 3.60 -15.39
N VAL A 140 -7.60 3.63 -14.72
CA VAL A 140 -6.91 4.87 -14.34
C VAL A 140 -6.64 5.75 -15.56
N ALA A 141 -6.10 5.17 -16.64
CA ALA A 141 -5.79 5.92 -17.86
C ALA A 141 -7.06 6.45 -18.57
N GLN A 142 -8.16 5.69 -18.50
CA GLN A 142 -9.45 6.16 -19.06
C GLN A 142 -9.97 7.36 -18.28
N VAL A 143 -9.98 7.31 -16.96
CA VAL A 143 -10.42 8.43 -16.11
C VAL A 143 -9.52 9.65 -16.31
N LEU A 144 -8.19 9.47 -16.31
CA LEU A 144 -7.27 10.60 -16.53
C LEU A 144 -7.49 11.26 -17.89
N ARG A 145 -7.70 10.51 -18.97
CA ARG A 145 -8.05 11.10 -20.28
C ARG A 145 -9.36 11.86 -20.24
N ALA A 146 -10.36 11.39 -19.52
CA ALA A 146 -11.64 12.09 -19.40
C ALA A 146 -11.54 13.38 -18.57
N LEU A 147 -10.64 13.42 -17.58
CA LEU A 147 -10.43 14.61 -16.73
C LEU A 147 -9.54 15.67 -17.38
N LEU A 148 -8.58 15.25 -18.21
CA LEU A 148 -7.54 16.13 -18.75
C LEU A 148 -7.81 16.55 -20.22
N GLY A 149 -8.76 15.92 -20.90
CA GLY A 149 -9.12 16.17 -22.31
C GLY A 149 -8.25 15.37 -23.25
#